data_a35f551c8c06b2fee33cf4287d241d66
#
_entry.id   a35f551c8c06b2fee33cf4287d241d66
#
_cell.length_a   1.000
_cell.length_b   1.000
_cell.length_c   1.000
_cell.angle_alpha   90.00
_cell.angle_beta   90.00
_cell.angle_gamma   90.00
#
_symmetry.space_group_name_H-M   'P 1'
#
loop_
_entity.id
_entity.type
_entity.pdbx_description
1 polymer ?
#
loop_
_entity_poly.entity_id
_entity_poly.type
_entity_poly.pdbx_seq_one_letter_code
_entity_poly.pdbx_strand_id
1 'polypeptide(L)'
;MERQLPKNVRQIGNVCDEPKIYVEDYVDTFLGQLQEKAMEKPVAAALTGEITKCEDKVVVYISGAIRAEDVEVEGTNEYFKDQKLIGWCLLETGHPMSMNRGAQELHRKMYDQENTIFIWKDASSSDEMYFAYKYNELMQIGGHYIYYEKNPQMQNYMI
;
A
#
# COMPACT_ATOMS: atom_id res chain seq x y z
N MET A 1 15.83 8.82 -15.02
CA MET A 1 15.14 10.11 -14.95
C MET A 1 14.17 10.11 -13.78
N GLU A 2 14.22 11.11 -12.94
CA GLU A 2 13.32 11.19 -11.80
C GLU A 2 11.89 11.46 -12.26
N ARG A 3 10.94 10.79 -11.62
CA ARG A 3 9.53 11.06 -11.83
C ARG A 3 9.17 12.38 -11.14
N GLN A 4 8.42 13.22 -11.83
CA GLN A 4 7.91 14.45 -11.22
C GLN A 4 6.78 14.11 -10.24
N LEU A 5 6.73 14.84 -9.14
CA LEU A 5 5.65 14.65 -8.16
C LEU A 5 4.29 15.00 -8.79
N PRO A 6 3.25 14.21 -8.50
CA PRO A 6 1.91 14.51 -9.01
C PRO A 6 1.44 15.87 -8.53
N LYS A 7 0.75 16.62 -9.39
CA LYS A 7 0.21 17.93 -9.03
C LYS A 7 -1.18 17.86 -8.43
N ASN A 8 -1.94 16.83 -8.80
CA ASN A 8 -3.30 16.66 -8.31
C ASN A 8 -3.30 15.64 -7.18
N VAL A 9 -3.15 16.14 -5.95
CA VAL A 9 -3.01 15.29 -4.78
C VAL A 9 -3.89 15.77 -3.63
N ARG A 10 -4.25 14.84 -2.75
CA ARG A 10 -4.94 15.13 -1.50
C ARG A 10 -4.09 14.58 -0.35
N GLN A 11 -3.78 15.43 0.61
CA GLN A 11 -2.98 15.02 1.76
C GLN A 11 -3.87 14.38 2.83
N ILE A 12 -3.40 13.24 3.37
CA ILE A 12 -4.05 12.55 4.49
C ILE A 12 -3.04 12.51 5.63
N GLY A 13 -3.37 13.13 6.75
CA GLY A 13 -2.53 13.12 7.94
C GLY A 13 -1.30 14.02 7.85
N ASN A 14 -0.32 13.73 8.68
CA ASN A 14 0.92 14.51 8.77
C ASN A 14 2.01 13.85 7.93
N VAL A 15 2.44 14.53 6.87
CA VAL A 15 3.38 13.98 5.87
C VAL A 15 4.83 14.43 6.09
N CYS A 16 5.23 14.62 7.34
CA CYS A 16 6.60 15.02 7.66
C CYS A 16 7.62 13.89 7.55
N ASP A 17 7.16 12.66 7.54
CA ASP A 17 8.04 11.48 7.53
C ASP A 17 8.61 11.18 6.14
N GLU A 18 9.68 10.40 6.10
CA GLU A 18 10.24 9.83 4.89
C GLU A 18 10.22 8.31 5.02
N PRO A 19 9.82 7.54 4.01
CA PRO A 19 9.53 7.96 2.62
C PRO A 19 8.20 8.71 2.49
N LYS A 20 8.09 9.54 1.47
CA LYS A 20 6.81 10.13 1.09
C LYS A 20 6.01 9.07 0.35
N ILE A 21 4.77 8.83 0.76
CA ILE A 21 3.92 7.79 0.19
C ILE A 21 2.81 8.43 -0.62
N TYR A 22 2.69 8.02 -1.88
CA TYR A 22 1.63 8.45 -2.79
C TYR A 22 0.83 7.23 -3.19
N VAL A 23 -0.48 7.23 -2.90
CA VAL A 23 -1.40 6.14 -3.22
C VAL A 23 -2.33 6.60 -4.33
N GLU A 24 -2.39 5.84 -5.41
CA GLU A 24 -3.27 6.16 -6.53
C GLU A 24 -4.73 6.00 -6.12
N ASP A 25 -5.60 6.87 -6.61
CA ASP A 25 -7.02 6.94 -6.23
C ASP A 25 -7.76 5.61 -6.38
N TYR A 26 -7.57 4.91 -7.49
CA TYR A 26 -8.21 3.60 -7.69
C TYR A 26 -7.72 2.55 -6.70
N VAL A 27 -6.44 2.63 -6.29
CA VAL A 27 -5.90 1.74 -5.28
C VAL A 27 -6.61 1.98 -3.95
N ASP A 28 -6.74 3.23 -3.54
CA ASP A 28 -7.42 3.58 -2.30
C ASP A 28 -8.87 3.11 -2.32
N THR A 29 -9.56 3.30 -3.43
CA THR A 29 -10.94 2.85 -3.63
C THR A 29 -11.04 1.33 -3.53
N PHE A 30 -10.11 0.61 -4.16
CA PHE A 30 -10.09 -0.85 -4.12
C PHE A 30 -9.88 -1.38 -2.70
N LEU A 31 -8.95 -0.78 -1.95
CA LEU A 31 -8.73 -1.18 -0.56
C LEU A 31 -9.98 -0.91 0.30
N GLY A 32 -10.70 0.17 0.02
CA GLY A 32 -11.98 0.45 0.66
C GLY A 32 -13.04 -0.62 0.38
N GLN A 33 -13.07 -1.13 -0.85
CA GLN A 33 -13.98 -2.24 -1.21
C GLN A 33 -13.62 -3.52 -0.47
N LEU A 34 -12.32 -3.81 -0.34
CA LEU A 34 -11.87 -4.98 0.42
C LEU A 34 -12.19 -4.85 1.90
N GLN A 35 -12.24 -3.64 2.41
CA GLN A 35 -12.56 -3.39 3.81
C GLN A 35 -13.94 -3.93 4.19
N GLU A 36 -14.91 -3.84 3.29
CA GLU A 36 -16.23 -4.40 3.52
C GLU A 36 -16.19 -5.92 3.66
N LYS A 37 -15.37 -6.59 2.85
CA LYS A 37 -15.21 -8.05 2.92
C LYS A 37 -14.47 -8.48 4.18
N ALA A 38 -13.60 -7.63 4.69
CA ALA A 38 -12.78 -7.93 5.86
C ALA A 38 -13.59 -7.88 7.17
N MET A 39 -14.85 -7.45 7.12
CA MET A 39 -15.75 -7.51 8.29
C MET A 39 -15.99 -8.95 8.76
N GLU A 40 -15.93 -9.92 7.85
CA GLU A 40 -16.18 -11.34 8.17
C GLU A 40 -14.91 -12.11 8.49
N LYS A 41 -13.83 -11.83 7.76
CA LYS A 41 -12.52 -12.48 7.96
C LYS A 41 -11.42 -11.58 7.45
N PRO A 42 -10.18 -11.74 7.94
CA PRO A 42 -9.07 -10.92 7.45
C PRO A 42 -8.86 -11.07 5.94
N VAL A 43 -8.54 -9.96 5.29
CA VAL A 43 -8.25 -9.90 3.86
C VAL A 43 -6.88 -9.24 3.70
N ALA A 44 -6.05 -9.81 2.84
CA ALA A 44 -4.75 -9.25 2.52
C ALA A 44 -4.66 -8.91 1.04
N ALA A 45 -3.89 -7.88 0.73
CA ALA A 45 -3.61 -7.48 -0.64
C ALA A 45 -2.12 -7.17 -0.79
N ALA A 46 -1.56 -7.54 -1.94
CA ALA A 46 -0.21 -7.14 -2.30
C ALA A 46 -0.26 -5.75 -2.95
N LEU A 47 0.76 -4.94 -2.70
CA LEU A 47 0.86 -3.58 -3.23
C LEU A 47 1.95 -3.54 -4.30
N THR A 48 1.65 -2.91 -5.43
CA THR A 48 2.59 -2.75 -6.52
C THR A 48 2.85 -1.28 -6.82
N GLY A 49 4.00 -0.99 -7.43
CA GLY A 49 4.35 0.36 -7.78
C GLY A 49 5.86 0.54 -7.88
N GLU A 50 6.37 1.66 -7.40
CA GLU A 50 7.80 1.92 -7.44
C GLU A 50 8.28 2.66 -6.20
N ILE A 51 9.52 2.40 -5.83
CA ILE A 51 10.24 3.13 -4.79
C ILE A 51 11.34 3.89 -5.53
N THR A 52 11.32 5.22 -5.44
CA THR A 52 12.23 6.05 -6.21
C THR A 52 12.71 7.25 -5.39
N LYS A 53 13.53 8.09 -5.98
CA LYS A 53 13.98 9.34 -5.35
C LYS A 53 13.48 10.52 -6.16
N CYS A 54 13.07 11.56 -5.46
CA CYS A 54 12.66 12.83 -6.04
C CYS A 54 13.25 13.93 -5.18
N GLU A 55 14.10 14.78 -5.75
CA GLU A 55 14.78 15.85 -5.02
C GLU A 55 15.52 15.32 -3.79
N ASP A 56 16.25 14.20 -3.96
CA ASP A 56 17.03 13.51 -2.92
C ASP A 56 16.20 12.89 -1.79
N LYS A 57 14.88 12.87 -1.91
CA LYS A 57 14.00 12.23 -0.93
C LYS A 57 13.41 10.95 -1.50
N VAL A 58 13.27 9.94 -0.64
CA VAL A 58 12.66 8.69 -1.04
C VAL A 58 11.15 8.88 -1.17
N VAL A 59 10.61 8.45 -2.31
CA VAL A 59 9.17 8.53 -2.60
C VAL A 59 8.69 7.15 -3.03
N VAL A 60 7.56 6.73 -2.48
CA VAL A 60 6.93 5.46 -2.81
C VAL A 60 5.61 5.74 -3.51
N TYR A 61 5.45 5.21 -4.73
CA TYR A 61 4.19 5.28 -5.47
C TYR A 61 3.51 3.93 -5.41
N ILE A 62 2.34 3.87 -4.77
CA ILE A 62 1.51 2.68 -4.73
C ILE A 62 0.47 2.84 -5.84
N SER A 63 0.77 2.26 -7.01
CA SER A 63 -0.04 2.42 -8.21
C SER A 63 -0.92 1.21 -8.50
N GLY A 64 -0.78 0.14 -7.73
CA GLY A 64 -1.61 -1.05 -7.89
C GLY A 64 -1.75 -1.81 -6.59
N ALA A 65 -2.84 -2.57 -6.49
CA ALA A 65 -3.07 -3.50 -5.39
C ALA A 65 -3.79 -4.71 -5.95
N ILE A 66 -3.43 -5.89 -5.46
CA ILE A 66 -4.02 -7.14 -5.92
C ILE A 66 -4.29 -8.01 -4.70
N ARG A 67 -5.46 -8.64 -4.65
CA ARG A 67 -5.78 -9.55 -3.54
C ARG A 67 -4.71 -10.62 -3.44
N ALA A 68 -4.31 -10.93 -2.21
CA ALA A 68 -3.24 -11.92 -1.99
C ALA A 68 -3.57 -13.25 -2.64
N GLU A 69 -4.84 -13.64 -2.64
CA GLU A 69 -5.29 -14.90 -3.27
C GLU A 69 -5.15 -14.89 -4.80
N ASP A 70 -5.03 -13.71 -5.42
CA ASP A 70 -4.92 -13.58 -6.87
C ASP A 70 -3.48 -13.41 -7.37
N VAL A 71 -2.51 -13.31 -6.48
CA VAL A 71 -1.13 -12.99 -6.86
C VAL A 71 -0.55 -13.98 -7.87
N GLU A 72 -0.88 -15.27 -7.73
CA GLU A 72 -0.37 -16.33 -8.61
C GLU A 72 -1.42 -16.88 -9.58
N VAL A 73 -2.59 -16.24 -9.66
CA VAL A 73 -3.64 -16.69 -10.56
C VAL A 73 -3.29 -16.30 -11.99
N GLU A 74 -3.37 -17.28 -12.90
CA GLU A 74 -3.11 -17.06 -14.31
C GLU A 74 -4.07 -16.02 -14.90
N GLY A 75 -3.53 -15.07 -15.67
CA GLY A 75 -4.30 -13.98 -16.26
C GLY A 75 -4.34 -12.73 -15.39
N THR A 76 -4.34 -12.86 -14.06
CA THR A 76 -4.35 -11.70 -13.17
C THR A 76 -3.01 -10.96 -13.21
N ASN A 77 -1.92 -11.71 -13.30
CA ASN A 77 -0.59 -11.13 -13.40
C ASN A 77 -0.39 -10.25 -14.64
N GLU A 78 -1.21 -10.42 -15.67
CA GLU A 78 -1.13 -9.59 -16.87
C GLU A 78 -1.46 -8.12 -16.58
N TYR A 79 -2.31 -7.86 -15.59
CA TYR A 79 -2.64 -6.49 -15.19
C TYR A 79 -1.44 -5.76 -14.56
N PHE A 80 -0.53 -6.52 -13.95
CA PHE A 80 0.56 -5.95 -13.14
C PHE A 80 1.94 -6.47 -13.55
N LYS A 81 2.08 -7.07 -14.73
CA LYS A 81 3.32 -7.76 -15.13
C LYS A 81 4.57 -6.89 -15.11
N ASP A 82 4.41 -5.60 -15.35
CA ASP A 82 5.53 -4.66 -15.38
C ASP A 82 5.68 -3.89 -14.07
N GLN A 83 4.94 -4.29 -13.04
CA GLN A 83 4.96 -3.61 -11.76
C GLN A 83 5.65 -4.46 -10.69
N LYS A 84 6.38 -3.77 -9.83
CA LYS A 84 7.13 -4.41 -8.76
C LYS A 84 6.27 -4.48 -7.50
N LEU A 85 6.36 -5.59 -6.78
CA LEU A 85 5.76 -5.71 -5.45
C LEU A 85 6.55 -4.85 -4.46
N ILE A 86 5.87 -3.93 -3.78
CA ILE A 86 6.51 -2.98 -2.88
C ILE A 86 5.95 -3.02 -1.46
N GLY A 87 5.01 -3.91 -1.19
CA GLY A 87 4.44 -4.01 0.15
C GLY A 87 3.16 -4.82 0.16
N TRP A 88 2.41 -4.68 1.24
CA TRP A 88 1.16 -5.38 1.41
C TRP A 88 0.23 -4.62 2.36
N CYS A 89 -1.04 -4.99 2.32
CA CYS A 89 -2.08 -4.40 3.16
C CYS A 89 -2.83 -5.52 3.87
N LEU A 90 -3.06 -5.34 5.16
CA LEU A 90 -3.88 -6.25 5.94
C LEU A 90 -5.12 -5.50 6.41
N LEU A 91 -6.29 -6.09 6.17
CA LEU A 91 -7.58 -5.53 6.60
C LEU A 91 -8.24 -6.55 7.51
N GLU A 92 -8.55 -6.14 8.73
CA GLU A 92 -9.17 -7.01 9.73
C GLU A 92 -9.91 -6.19 10.77
N THR A 93 -10.77 -6.84 11.56
CA THR A 93 -11.54 -6.17 12.61
C THR A 93 -11.02 -6.54 14.00
N GLY A 94 -11.28 -5.64 14.96
CA GLY A 94 -11.09 -5.95 16.36
C GLY A 94 -9.66 -5.96 16.88
N HIS A 95 -8.72 -5.45 16.12
CA HIS A 95 -7.33 -5.40 16.53
C HIS A 95 -6.93 -4.02 17.02
N PRO A 96 -6.11 -3.93 18.09
CA PRO A 96 -5.54 -2.65 18.48
C PRO A 96 -4.68 -2.08 17.34
N MET A 97 -4.76 -0.79 17.12
CA MET A 97 -3.98 -0.13 16.07
C MET A 97 -2.54 0.10 16.54
N SER A 98 -1.88 -0.99 16.86
CA SER A 98 -0.46 -1.01 17.23
C SER A 98 0.22 -2.13 16.45
N MET A 99 1.49 -1.91 16.07
CA MET A 99 2.24 -2.91 15.31
C MET A 99 2.35 -4.20 16.11
N ASN A 100 1.86 -5.30 15.56
CA ASN A 100 2.04 -6.60 16.18
C ASN A 100 3.30 -7.27 15.63
N ARG A 101 3.86 -8.15 16.45
CA ARG A 101 5.10 -8.84 16.14
C ARG A 101 4.97 -9.78 14.95
N GLY A 102 3.81 -10.43 14.81
CA GLY A 102 3.56 -11.34 13.69
C GLY A 102 3.57 -10.63 12.35
N ALA A 103 2.92 -9.46 12.27
CA ALA A 103 2.91 -8.66 11.04
C ALA A 103 4.33 -8.20 10.69
N GLN A 104 5.11 -7.76 11.69
CA GLN A 104 6.47 -7.31 11.46
C GLN A 104 7.36 -8.44 10.94
N GLU A 105 7.25 -9.64 11.53
CA GLU A 105 8.02 -10.79 11.08
C GLU A 105 7.62 -11.24 9.68
N LEU A 106 6.34 -11.21 9.36
CA LEU A 106 5.85 -11.56 8.03
C LEU A 106 6.35 -10.57 6.98
N HIS A 107 6.31 -9.28 7.29
CA HIS A 107 6.82 -8.26 6.38
C HIS A 107 8.32 -8.46 6.12
N ARG A 108 9.09 -8.67 7.17
CA ARG A 108 10.54 -8.90 7.07
C ARG A 108 10.85 -10.12 6.19
N LYS A 109 10.06 -11.17 6.33
CA LYS A 109 10.24 -12.38 5.54
C LYS A 109 9.91 -12.20 4.06
N MET A 110 8.88 -11.43 3.75
CA MET A 110 8.40 -11.25 2.39
C MET A 110 8.99 -10.01 1.69
N TYR A 111 9.29 -8.98 2.45
CA TYR A 111 9.69 -7.67 1.91
C TYR A 111 10.85 -7.13 2.75
N ASP A 112 12.04 -7.67 2.53
CA ASP A 112 13.22 -7.25 3.29
C ASP A 112 13.91 -6.01 2.74
N GLN A 113 13.40 -5.43 1.66
CA GLN A 113 13.94 -4.23 1.04
C GLN A 113 13.49 -2.97 1.78
N GLU A 114 14.41 -2.02 1.97
CA GLU A 114 14.07 -0.75 2.62
C GLU A 114 12.97 -0.01 1.88
N ASN A 115 12.15 0.69 2.65
CA ASN A 115 11.04 1.52 2.18
C ASN A 115 9.87 0.74 1.56
N THR A 116 9.82 -0.59 1.73
CA THR A 116 8.60 -1.33 1.43
C THR A 116 7.53 -0.99 2.46
N ILE A 117 6.28 -1.08 2.05
CA ILE A 117 5.15 -0.51 2.80
C ILE A 117 4.26 -1.60 3.37
N PHE A 118 3.82 -1.40 4.60
CA PHE A 118 2.74 -2.18 5.20
C PHE A 118 1.61 -1.22 5.58
N ILE A 119 0.40 -1.51 5.10
CA ILE A 119 -0.82 -0.76 5.44
C ILE A 119 -1.70 -1.67 6.29
N TRP A 120 -2.13 -1.17 7.43
CA TRP A 120 -3.04 -1.89 8.32
C TRP A 120 -4.34 -1.10 8.42
N LYS A 121 -5.45 -1.70 8.02
CA LYS A 121 -6.76 -1.07 8.07
C LYS A 121 -7.69 -1.85 8.98
N ASP A 122 -8.44 -1.11 9.82
CA ASP A 122 -9.50 -1.72 10.63
C ASP A 122 -10.79 -1.74 9.80
N ALA A 123 -11.31 -2.94 9.54
CA ALA A 123 -12.50 -3.08 8.71
C ALA A 123 -13.77 -2.58 9.39
N SER A 124 -13.77 -2.46 10.72
CA SER A 124 -14.94 -1.99 11.48
C SER A 124 -14.99 -0.47 11.67
N SER A 125 -13.96 0.24 11.21
CA SER A 125 -13.89 1.69 11.38
C SER A 125 -13.14 2.31 10.21
N SER A 126 -12.85 3.62 10.31
CA SER A 126 -12.03 4.29 9.28
C SER A 126 -10.55 4.37 9.70
N ASP A 127 -10.18 3.69 10.78
CA ASP A 127 -8.81 3.73 11.26
C ASP A 127 -7.86 2.96 10.33
N GLU A 128 -6.72 3.57 10.07
CA GLU A 128 -5.68 2.95 9.26
C GLU A 128 -4.31 3.42 9.73
N MET A 129 -3.30 2.58 9.52
CA MET A 129 -1.92 2.90 9.84
C MET A 129 -1.03 2.50 8.67
N TYR A 130 -0.09 3.37 8.35
CA TYR A 130 0.91 3.14 7.31
C TYR A 130 2.27 2.98 7.97
N PHE A 131 3.04 1.99 7.49
CA PHE A 131 4.38 1.71 7.98
C PHE A 131 5.34 1.56 6.79
N ALA A 132 6.56 2.01 6.98
CA ALA A 132 7.64 1.77 6.03
C ALA A 132 8.72 0.93 6.71
N TYR A 133 9.30 -0.04 5.98
CA TYR A 133 10.36 -0.89 6.51
C TYR A 133 11.69 -0.16 6.44
N LYS A 134 12.23 0.17 7.62
CA LYS A 134 13.49 0.93 7.73
C LYS A 134 14.27 0.40 8.93
N TYR A 135 15.57 0.30 8.79
CA TYR A 135 16.44 -0.12 9.90
C TYR A 135 16.00 -1.47 10.49
N ASN A 136 15.60 -2.39 9.62
CA ASN A 136 15.16 -3.75 9.98
C ASN A 136 13.87 -3.81 10.80
N GLU A 137 13.05 -2.76 10.77
CA GLU A 137 11.74 -2.80 11.43
C GLU A 137 10.73 -1.91 10.70
N LEU A 138 9.46 -2.16 10.98
CA LEU A 138 8.37 -1.35 10.42
C LEU A 138 8.19 -0.09 11.27
N MET A 139 8.41 1.06 10.65
CA MET A 139 8.30 2.37 11.28
C MET A 139 7.01 3.04 10.83
N GLN A 140 6.22 3.52 11.78
CA GLN A 140 4.95 4.18 11.46
C GLN A 140 5.19 5.48 10.70
N ILE A 141 4.38 5.70 9.66
CA ILE A 141 4.37 6.93 8.87
C ILE A 141 3.09 7.68 9.17
N GLY A 142 3.20 8.96 9.52
CA GLY A 142 2.07 9.75 10.01
C GLY A 142 1.06 10.17 8.95
N GLY A 143 1.43 10.16 7.68
CA GLY A 143 0.52 10.58 6.63
C GLY A 143 0.99 10.18 5.24
N HIS A 144 0.13 10.37 4.26
CA HIS A 144 0.40 10.02 2.88
C HIS A 144 -0.40 10.94 1.96
N TYR A 145 -0.21 10.77 0.65
CA TYR A 145 -0.97 11.52 -0.36
C TYR A 145 -1.78 10.57 -1.22
N ILE A 146 -2.98 10.97 -1.59
CA ILE A 146 -3.76 10.32 -2.64
C ILE A 146 -3.54 11.11 -3.91
N TYR A 147 -3.19 10.45 -5.00
CA TYR A 147 -2.99 11.13 -6.28
C TYR A 147 -3.90 10.55 -7.36
N TYR A 148 -4.15 11.36 -8.38
CA TYR A 148 -5.13 11.03 -9.41
C TYR A 148 -4.41 10.98 -10.75
N GLU A 149 -4.26 9.77 -11.28
CA GLU A 149 -3.71 9.52 -12.61
C GLU A 149 -4.55 8.44 -13.27
N LYS A 150 -4.51 8.41 -14.60
CA LYS A 150 -5.20 7.36 -15.34
C LYS A 150 -4.54 6.02 -15.02
N ASN A 151 -5.35 5.05 -14.60
CA ASN A 151 -4.84 3.75 -14.15
C ASN A 151 -5.65 2.61 -14.77
N PRO A 152 -5.37 2.26 -16.04
CA PRO A 152 -6.14 1.20 -16.71
C PRO A 152 -5.97 -0.18 -16.08
N GLN A 153 -4.80 -0.48 -15.49
CA GLN A 153 -4.58 -1.76 -14.82
C GLN A 153 -5.58 -1.96 -13.67
N MET A 154 -5.71 -0.95 -12.81
CA MET A 154 -6.65 -1.06 -11.69
C MET A 154 -8.09 -1.02 -12.15
N GLN A 155 -8.42 -0.20 -13.16
CA GLN A 155 -9.78 -0.19 -13.71
C GLN A 155 -10.20 -1.58 -14.20
N ASN A 156 -9.32 -2.25 -14.95
CA ASN A 156 -9.61 -3.58 -15.47
C ASN A 156 -9.71 -4.62 -14.35
N TYR A 157 -8.84 -4.55 -13.36
CA TYR A 157 -8.83 -5.50 -12.26
C TYR A 157 -10.07 -5.39 -11.37
N MET A 158 -10.58 -4.16 -11.17
CA MET A 158 -11.72 -3.91 -10.27
C MET A 158 -13.08 -4.25 -10.87
N ILE A 159 -13.17 -4.43 -12.19
CA ILE A 159 -14.43 -4.75 -12.87
C ILE A 159 -14.86 -6.20 -12.59
#